data_767142ba2db6f6bc762bea3986f5b563
#
_entry.id   767142ba2db6f6bc762bea3986f5b563
#
_cell.length_a   1.000
_cell.length_b   1.000
_cell.length_c   1.000
_cell.angle_alpha   90.00
_cell.angle_beta   90.00
_cell.angle_gamma   90.00
#
_symmetry.space_group_name_H-M   'P 1'
#
loop_
_entity.id
_entity.type
_entity.pdbx_description
1 polymer ?
#
loop_
_entity_poly.entity_id
_entity_poly.type
_entity_poly.pdbx_seq_one_letter_code
_entity_poly.pdbx_strand_id
1 'polypeptide(L)'
;MLHSMTGFGKSSIRSEIGDTLIEIKSLNSKTFDLNLNTHVFYKSIENEIRSLISSKLRRGKVELKLSLSSDEPTSYLNKNIIENYVKDLKSVVKLDDTELLKIAVKLPEAFTKHSLEISETQKKNILLQIENACLELIKFRIQEGSALESDLLHQISCIENHLSEICNLSPKRKEEIKEKLSNNLNELDIEINNDRFEQELIYYLEKLDINEEIVRLENHLKFFKTSIKSEDIVKGKKLNFISQEIGREINTIGSKANHSLIQKHVVEMKDSLEKIKEQLLNVL
;
A
#
# COMPACT_ATOMS: atom_id res chain seq x y z
N MET A 1 3.68 -12.74 9.49
CA MET A 1 2.42 -12.08 9.08
C MET A 1 2.72 -10.89 8.19
N LEU A 2 1.94 -10.69 7.14
CA LEU A 2 2.01 -9.50 6.30
C LEU A 2 1.23 -8.34 6.96
N HIS A 3 1.64 -7.13 6.63
CA HIS A 3 0.93 -5.92 6.99
C HIS A 3 0.50 -5.20 5.72
N SER A 4 -0.75 -4.74 5.67
CA SER A 4 -1.21 -3.87 4.59
C SER A 4 -0.64 -2.46 4.73
N MET A 5 -0.48 -1.77 3.60
CA MET A 5 -0.15 -0.33 3.59
C MET A 5 -1.36 0.54 3.88
N THR A 6 -2.57 0.05 3.59
CA THR A 6 -3.83 0.74 3.90
C THR A 6 -4.25 0.45 5.32
N GLY A 7 -4.95 1.38 5.93
CA GLY A 7 -5.48 1.21 7.28
C GLY A 7 -6.27 2.42 7.75
N PHE A 8 -7.11 2.17 8.73
CA PHE A 8 -7.94 3.16 9.40
C PHE A 8 -7.94 2.92 10.90
N GLY A 9 -7.88 4.01 11.67
CA GLY A 9 -8.04 3.96 13.12
C GLY A 9 -8.85 5.17 13.59
N LYS A 10 -9.61 4.98 14.65
CA LYS A 10 -10.48 6.00 15.21
C LYS A 10 -10.42 5.96 16.72
N SER A 11 -10.39 7.12 17.35
CA SER A 11 -10.60 7.27 18.78
C SER A 11 -11.33 8.57 19.07
N SER A 12 -11.86 8.72 20.26
CA SER A 12 -12.54 9.94 20.69
C SER A 12 -12.24 10.24 22.15
N ILE A 13 -12.27 11.51 22.50
CA ILE A 13 -12.13 11.97 23.85
C ILE A 13 -13.16 13.05 24.14
N ARG A 14 -13.82 12.96 25.28
CA ARG A 14 -14.65 14.02 25.84
C ARG A 14 -13.82 14.93 26.71
N SER A 15 -13.97 16.24 26.48
CA SER A 15 -13.31 17.27 27.30
C SER A 15 -14.30 18.38 27.61
N GLU A 16 -13.95 19.25 28.55
CA GLU A 16 -14.74 20.42 28.90
C GLU A 16 -14.92 21.40 27.73
N ILE A 17 -14.07 21.30 26.70
CA ILE A 17 -14.08 22.16 25.50
C ILE A 17 -14.96 21.56 24.38
N GLY A 18 -15.37 20.29 24.52
CA GLY A 18 -16.13 19.55 23.56
C GLY A 18 -15.57 18.17 23.26
N ASP A 19 -16.28 17.42 22.44
CA ASP A 19 -15.88 16.08 22.03
C ASP A 19 -14.87 16.18 20.88
N THR A 20 -13.67 15.61 21.08
CA THR A 20 -12.65 15.53 20.04
C THR A 20 -12.68 14.15 19.38
N LEU A 21 -12.91 14.16 18.08
CA LEU A 21 -12.83 12.98 17.24
C LEU A 21 -11.47 12.92 16.54
N ILE A 22 -10.80 11.80 16.66
CA ILE A 22 -9.49 11.52 16.10
C ILE A 22 -9.65 10.42 15.06
N GLU A 23 -9.36 10.74 13.80
CA GLU A 23 -9.37 9.78 12.69
C GLU A 23 -8.00 9.76 12.04
N ILE A 24 -7.43 8.57 11.91
CA ILE A 24 -6.16 8.36 11.23
C ILE A 24 -6.35 7.39 10.07
N LYS A 25 -5.90 7.78 8.88
CA LYS A 25 -5.98 6.97 7.65
C LYS A 25 -4.60 6.79 7.08
N SER A 26 -4.36 5.65 6.50
CA SER A 26 -3.12 5.36 5.80
C SER A 26 -3.41 4.81 4.42
N LEU A 27 -2.69 5.35 3.43
CA LEU A 27 -2.74 4.93 2.03
C LEU A 27 -1.35 4.46 1.58
N ASN A 28 -1.33 3.72 0.48
CA ASN A 28 -0.08 3.26 -0.11
C ASN A 28 0.81 4.45 -0.52
N SER A 29 2.08 4.42 -0.07
CA SER A 29 3.12 5.34 -0.51
C SER A 29 4.50 4.70 -0.39
N LYS A 30 5.43 5.13 -1.25
CA LYS A 30 6.84 4.67 -1.22
C LYS A 30 7.60 5.20 0.00
N THR A 31 7.23 6.37 0.49
CA THR A 31 7.84 7.06 1.64
C THR A 31 6.79 7.31 2.71
N PHE A 32 7.25 7.63 3.92
CA PHE A 32 6.36 8.14 4.96
C PHE A 32 6.05 9.61 4.68
N ASP A 33 4.77 9.92 4.55
CA ASP A 33 4.25 11.28 4.39
C ASP A 33 3.09 11.48 5.35
N LEU A 34 3.14 12.56 6.15
CA LEU A 34 2.15 12.83 7.19
C LEU A 34 1.46 14.17 6.93
N ASN A 35 0.17 14.09 6.61
CA ASN A 35 -0.71 15.23 6.52
C ASN A 35 -1.54 15.37 7.80
N LEU A 36 -1.45 16.54 8.45
CA LEU A 36 -2.23 16.85 9.65
C LEU A 36 -3.33 17.84 9.30
N ASN A 37 -4.57 17.42 9.48
CA ASN A 37 -5.73 18.28 9.41
C ASN A 37 -6.28 18.49 10.82
N THR A 38 -5.79 19.54 11.48
CA THR A 38 -6.08 19.81 12.88
C THR A 38 -6.76 21.14 13.06
N HIS A 39 -7.67 21.22 14.02
CA HIS A 39 -8.26 22.50 14.45
C HIS A 39 -7.15 23.41 15.03
N VAL A 40 -7.31 24.74 14.91
CA VAL A 40 -6.33 25.74 15.37
C VAL A 40 -5.90 25.54 16.83
N PHE A 41 -6.81 25.04 17.67
CA PHE A 41 -6.58 24.66 19.05
C PHE A 41 -5.38 23.71 19.26
N TYR A 42 -5.16 22.75 18.33
CA TYR A 42 -4.10 21.75 18.44
C TYR A 42 -2.77 22.15 17.82
N LYS A 43 -2.65 23.36 17.28
CA LYS A 43 -1.43 23.83 16.61
C LYS A 43 -0.19 23.84 17.51
N SER A 44 -0.37 24.15 18.79
CA SER A 44 0.73 24.19 19.76
C SER A 44 1.41 22.83 19.97
N ILE A 45 0.68 21.74 19.79
CA ILE A 45 1.18 20.35 20.01
C ILE A 45 1.45 19.60 18.69
N GLU A 46 1.38 20.28 17.55
CA GLU A 46 1.52 19.64 16.23
C GLU A 46 2.84 18.89 16.07
N ASN A 47 3.96 19.44 16.54
CA ASN A 47 5.27 18.81 16.43
C ASN A 47 5.36 17.49 17.23
N GLU A 48 4.70 17.44 18.39
CA GLU A 48 4.66 16.25 19.23
C GLU A 48 3.77 15.17 18.59
N ILE A 49 2.64 15.57 17.99
CA ILE A 49 1.78 14.68 17.22
C ILE A 49 2.55 14.07 16.04
N ARG A 50 3.30 14.88 15.28
CA ARG A 50 4.15 14.42 14.18
C ARG A 50 5.19 13.41 14.65
N SER A 51 5.88 13.71 15.74
CA SER A 51 6.89 12.83 16.34
C SER A 51 6.29 11.51 16.80
N LEU A 52 5.14 11.54 17.47
CA LEU A 52 4.44 10.34 17.94
C LEU A 52 4.04 9.43 16.78
N ILE A 53 3.38 9.98 15.76
CA ILE A 53 2.90 9.20 14.61
C ILE A 53 4.07 8.63 13.81
N SER A 54 5.14 9.41 13.56
CA SER A 54 6.30 8.95 12.81
C SER A 54 7.07 7.84 13.53
N SER A 55 7.06 7.83 14.86
CA SER A 55 7.66 6.75 15.65
C SER A 55 6.89 5.43 15.55
N LYS A 56 5.57 5.49 15.38
CA LYS A 56 4.69 4.31 15.34
C LYS A 56 4.48 3.78 13.90
N LEU A 57 4.44 4.67 12.92
CA LEU A 57 4.13 4.34 11.52
C LEU A 57 5.36 4.64 10.64
N ARG A 58 5.97 3.57 10.11
CA ARG A 58 7.25 3.66 9.38
C ARG A 58 7.09 4.02 7.89
N ARG A 59 5.92 3.78 7.28
CA ARG A 59 5.70 3.94 5.85
C ARG A 59 4.22 4.18 5.54
N GLY A 60 3.95 4.87 4.43
CA GLY A 60 2.61 5.16 3.92
C GLY A 60 2.30 6.65 3.94
N LYS A 61 1.33 7.08 3.14
CA LYS A 61 0.74 8.41 3.23
C LYS A 61 -0.31 8.39 4.33
N VAL A 62 0.01 9.02 5.45
CA VAL A 62 -0.83 9.06 6.65
C VAL A 62 -1.55 10.40 6.73
N GLU A 63 -2.85 10.37 6.93
CA GLU A 63 -3.66 11.55 7.19
C GLU A 63 -4.28 11.43 8.58
N LEU A 64 -3.99 12.42 9.44
CA LEU A 64 -4.63 12.57 10.74
C LEU A 64 -5.61 13.73 10.67
N LYS A 65 -6.86 13.47 11.08
CA LYS A 65 -7.90 14.47 11.24
C LYS A 65 -8.29 14.57 12.70
N LEU A 66 -8.16 15.77 13.27
CA LEU A 66 -8.64 16.10 14.60
C LEU A 66 -9.82 17.07 14.47
N SER A 67 -11.02 16.60 14.75
CA SER A 67 -12.26 17.36 14.72
C SER A 67 -12.72 17.63 16.14
N LEU A 68 -12.89 18.91 16.48
CA LEU A 68 -13.49 19.33 17.75
C LEU A 68 -14.95 19.66 17.51
N SER A 69 -15.84 18.98 18.23
CA SER A 69 -17.26 19.25 18.26
C SER A 69 -17.58 19.92 19.59
N SER A 70 -17.87 21.23 19.58
CA SER A 70 -18.31 21.95 20.76
C SER A 70 -19.82 22.16 20.66
N ASP A 71 -20.55 21.75 21.69
CA ASP A 71 -22.01 21.93 21.78
C ASP A 71 -22.40 23.40 22.10
N GLU A 72 -21.47 24.21 22.54
CA GLU A 72 -21.74 25.62 22.83
C GLU A 72 -21.18 26.53 21.72
N PRO A 73 -22.00 27.47 21.21
CA PRO A 73 -21.49 28.50 20.32
C PRO A 73 -20.57 29.42 21.11
N THR A 74 -19.26 29.21 21.03
CA THR A 74 -18.27 30.13 21.56
C THR A 74 -18.45 31.50 20.88
N SER A 75 -18.83 32.50 21.68
CA SER A 75 -18.92 33.86 21.16
C SER A 75 -17.52 34.35 20.73
N TYR A 76 -17.32 34.47 19.43
CA TYR A 76 -16.05 34.97 18.87
C TYR A 76 -15.92 36.48 18.96
N LEU A 77 -16.88 37.17 19.58
CA LEU A 77 -16.89 38.64 19.69
C LEU A 77 -16.11 39.09 20.91
N ASN A 78 -15.11 39.96 20.69
CA ASN A 78 -14.43 40.67 21.75
C ASN A 78 -15.26 41.87 22.23
N LYS A 79 -16.13 41.59 23.20
CA LYS A 79 -17.07 42.61 23.69
C LYS A 79 -16.38 43.91 24.15
N ASN A 80 -15.26 43.76 24.87
CA ASN A 80 -14.51 44.93 25.40
C ASN A 80 -13.97 45.83 24.27
N ILE A 81 -13.40 45.24 23.23
CA ILE A 81 -12.86 45.97 22.07
C ILE A 81 -13.99 46.63 21.29
N ILE A 82 -15.10 45.92 21.06
CA ILE A 82 -16.26 46.45 20.35
C ILE A 82 -16.86 47.61 21.11
N GLU A 83 -17.00 47.54 22.45
CA GLU A 83 -17.50 48.64 23.28
C GLU A 83 -16.60 49.87 23.22
N ASN A 84 -15.27 49.69 23.24
CA ASN A 84 -14.31 50.76 23.07
C ASN A 84 -14.44 51.42 21.69
N TYR A 85 -14.50 50.63 20.61
CA TYR A 85 -14.71 51.16 19.27
C TYR A 85 -16.03 51.95 19.14
N VAL A 86 -17.11 51.46 19.74
CA VAL A 86 -18.40 52.18 19.74
C VAL A 86 -18.28 53.51 20.50
N LYS A 87 -17.57 53.57 21.64
CA LYS A 87 -17.33 54.81 22.38
C LYS A 87 -16.52 55.81 21.57
N ASP A 88 -15.43 55.35 20.95
CA ASP A 88 -14.57 56.21 20.13
C ASP A 88 -15.32 56.75 18.93
N LEU A 89 -16.06 55.90 18.22
CA LEU A 89 -16.88 56.33 17.07
C LEU A 89 -17.99 57.33 17.46
N LYS A 90 -18.62 57.17 18.65
CA LYS A 90 -19.59 58.12 19.19
C LYS A 90 -18.99 59.51 19.44
N SER A 91 -17.71 59.60 19.79
CA SER A 91 -17.02 60.85 20.00
C SER A 91 -16.76 61.64 18.72
N VAL A 92 -16.70 60.94 17.58
CA VAL A 92 -16.35 61.52 16.27
C VAL A 92 -17.58 61.77 15.38
N VAL A 93 -18.59 60.91 15.45
CA VAL A 93 -19.75 60.93 14.55
C VAL A 93 -21.05 60.73 15.33
N LYS A 94 -22.08 61.46 15.01
CA LYS A 94 -23.44 61.27 15.54
C LYS A 94 -24.20 60.28 14.66
N LEU A 95 -24.01 58.98 14.90
CA LEU A 95 -24.73 57.89 14.25
C LEU A 95 -25.55 57.12 15.27
N ASP A 96 -26.53 56.38 14.79
CA ASP A 96 -27.31 55.45 15.60
C ASP A 96 -26.42 54.27 16.11
N ASP A 97 -26.72 53.76 17.29
CA ASP A 97 -25.96 52.66 17.92
C ASP A 97 -25.87 51.40 17.05
N THR A 98 -26.90 51.16 16.24
CA THR A 98 -26.92 50.04 15.29
C THR A 98 -25.89 50.20 14.17
N GLU A 99 -25.75 51.40 13.64
CA GLU A 99 -24.77 51.73 12.59
C GLU A 99 -23.34 51.71 13.14
N LEU A 100 -23.15 52.22 14.35
CA LEU A 100 -21.86 52.18 15.05
C LEU A 100 -21.41 50.74 15.33
N LEU A 101 -22.32 49.86 15.73
CA LEU A 101 -22.05 48.45 15.95
C LEU A 101 -21.66 47.75 14.64
N LYS A 102 -22.35 48.02 13.53
CA LYS A 102 -21.99 47.50 12.21
C LYS A 102 -20.58 47.89 11.76
N ILE A 103 -20.11 49.06 12.14
CA ILE A 103 -18.76 49.54 11.85
C ILE A 103 -17.77 48.88 12.81
N ALA A 104 -18.04 48.87 14.12
CA ALA A 104 -17.15 48.33 15.16
C ALA A 104 -16.84 46.84 14.95
N VAL A 105 -17.81 46.04 14.52
CA VAL A 105 -17.62 44.61 14.23
C VAL A 105 -16.69 44.36 13.04
N LYS A 106 -16.51 45.34 12.12
CA LYS A 106 -15.61 45.25 10.97
C LYS A 106 -14.18 45.70 11.27
N LEU A 107 -13.95 46.31 12.43
CA LEU A 107 -12.63 46.81 12.82
C LEU A 107 -11.73 45.66 13.32
N PRO A 108 -10.39 45.81 13.26
CA PRO A 108 -9.43 44.80 13.70
C PRO A 108 -9.72 44.36 15.14
N GLU A 109 -9.44 43.08 15.45
CA GLU A 109 -9.57 42.47 16.78
C GLU A 109 -11.02 42.47 17.37
N ALA A 110 -12.04 42.88 16.61
CA ALA A 110 -13.43 42.75 17.03
C ALA A 110 -13.83 41.25 17.24
N PHE A 111 -13.11 40.33 16.60
CA PHE A 111 -13.23 38.92 16.82
C PHE A 111 -12.03 38.41 17.63
N THR A 112 -12.29 37.80 18.77
CA THR A 112 -11.27 37.10 19.53
C THR A 112 -10.92 35.81 18.82
N LYS A 113 -9.67 35.67 18.40
CA LYS A 113 -9.07 34.37 18.24
C LYS A 113 -8.75 33.85 19.66
N HIS A 114 -9.69 33.18 20.31
CA HIS A 114 -9.34 32.45 21.51
C HIS A 114 -8.24 31.45 21.16
N SER A 115 -7.01 31.78 21.47
CA SER A 115 -5.96 30.77 21.67
C SER A 115 -6.26 30.12 23.02
N LEU A 116 -7.21 29.19 23.02
CA LEU A 116 -7.40 28.30 24.15
C LEU A 116 -6.06 27.57 24.32
N GLU A 117 -5.32 27.91 25.37
CA GLU A 117 -4.08 27.21 25.70
C GLU A 117 -4.44 25.80 26.18
N ILE A 118 -3.84 24.81 25.56
CA ILE A 118 -4.03 23.41 25.96
C ILE A 118 -3.28 23.19 27.28
N SER A 119 -3.99 22.76 28.32
CA SER A 119 -3.35 22.34 29.56
C SER A 119 -2.48 21.10 29.36
N GLU A 120 -1.43 20.93 30.16
CA GLU A 120 -0.57 19.73 30.09
C GLU A 120 -1.34 18.41 30.27
N THR A 121 -2.40 18.41 31.04
CA THR A 121 -3.28 17.25 31.22
C THR A 121 -4.08 16.94 29.96
N GLN A 122 -4.67 17.95 29.31
CA GLN A 122 -5.40 17.80 28.05
C GLN A 122 -4.45 17.33 26.93
N LYS A 123 -3.24 17.89 26.85
CA LYS A 123 -2.20 17.48 25.94
C LYS A 123 -1.87 15.99 26.05
N LYS A 124 -1.59 15.51 27.26
CA LYS A 124 -1.30 14.10 27.53
C LYS A 124 -2.46 13.19 27.09
N ASN A 125 -3.68 13.58 27.41
CA ASN A 125 -4.87 12.82 27.05
C ASN A 125 -5.06 12.75 25.53
N ILE A 126 -4.85 13.84 24.80
CA ILE A 126 -4.96 13.87 23.34
C ILE A 126 -3.87 12.99 22.71
N LEU A 127 -2.62 13.09 23.15
CA LEU A 127 -1.53 12.25 22.65
C LEU A 127 -1.81 10.76 22.90
N LEU A 128 -2.34 10.40 24.06
CA LEU A 128 -2.76 9.03 24.37
C LEU A 128 -3.86 8.53 23.41
N GLN A 129 -4.85 9.38 23.09
CA GLN A 129 -5.90 8.98 22.16
C GLN A 129 -5.40 8.89 20.72
N ILE A 130 -4.43 9.72 20.32
CA ILE A 130 -3.76 9.57 19.02
C ILE A 130 -3.00 8.25 18.98
N GLU A 131 -2.32 7.88 20.06
CA GLU A 131 -1.66 6.57 20.15
C GLU A 131 -2.65 5.41 20.03
N ASN A 132 -3.80 5.48 20.69
CA ASN A 132 -4.87 4.49 20.56
C ASN A 132 -5.38 4.39 19.12
N ALA A 133 -5.58 5.52 18.43
CA ALA A 133 -5.96 5.53 17.02
C ALA A 133 -4.88 4.88 16.12
N CYS A 134 -3.60 5.12 16.40
CA CYS A 134 -2.49 4.45 15.71
C CYS A 134 -2.51 2.93 15.96
N LEU A 135 -2.79 2.47 17.18
CA LEU A 135 -2.89 1.05 17.50
C LEU A 135 -4.05 0.38 16.76
N GLU A 136 -5.20 1.03 16.68
CA GLU A 136 -6.34 0.54 15.89
C GLU A 136 -5.98 0.45 14.39
N LEU A 137 -5.29 1.44 13.83
CA LEU A 137 -4.80 1.40 12.46
C LEU A 137 -3.84 0.23 12.25
N ILE A 138 -2.92 -0.03 13.19
CA ILE A 138 -1.99 -1.17 13.10
C ILE A 138 -2.74 -2.50 13.15
N LYS A 139 -3.74 -2.64 14.01
CA LYS A 139 -4.61 -3.83 14.06
C LYS A 139 -5.31 -4.06 12.73
N PHE A 140 -5.86 -3.00 12.14
CA PHE A 140 -6.49 -3.06 10.83
C PHE A 140 -5.50 -3.54 9.74
N ARG A 141 -4.28 -2.97 9.72
CA ARG A 141 -3.21 -3.38 8.79
C ARG A 141 -2.83 -4.86 8.92
N ILE A 142 -2.80 -5.39 10.14
CA ILE A 142 -2.51 -6.81 10.40
C ILE A 142 -3.65 -7.68 9.89
N GLN A 143 -4.89 -7.29 10.15
CA GLN A 143 -6.07 -8.04 9.75
C GLN A 143 -6.20 -8.09 8.21
N GLU A 144 -6.06 -6.97 7.53
CA GLU A 144 -6.05 -6.89 6.07
C GLU A 144 -4.82 -7.61 5.48
N GLY A 145 -3.66 -7.49 6.12
CA GLY A 145 -2.44 -8.19 5.74
C GLY A 145 -2.56 -9.70 5.79
N SER A 146 -3.33 -10.24 6.73
CA SER A 146 -3.62 -11.68 6.81
C SER A 146 -4.46 -12.16 5.62
N ALA A 147 -5.44 -11.39 5.18
CA ALA A 147 -6.21 -11.70 3.97
C ALA A 147 -5.33 -11.67 2.71
N LEU A 148 -4.48 -10.64 2.58
CA LEU A 148 -3.50 -10.53 1.50
C LEU A 148 -2.52 -11.72 1.49
N GLU A 149 -2.03 -12.15 2.66
CA GLU A 149 -1.13 -13.31 2.80
C GLU A 149 -1.79 -14.58 2.26
N SER A 150 -3.06 -14.81 2.62
CA SER A 150 -3.83 -15.98 2.15
C SER A 150 -4.00 -15.96 0.63
N ASP A 151 -4.36 -14.82 0.05
CA ASP A 151 -4.54 -14.69 -1.40
C ASP A 151 -3.23 -14.89 -2.16
N LEU A 152 -2.14 -14.26 -1.72
CA LEU A 152 -0.81 -14.44 -2.32
C LEU A 152 -0.35 -15.91 -2.29
N LEU A 153 -0.55 -16.60 -1.16
CA LEU A 153 -0.21 -18.01 -1.05
C LEU A 153 -1.07 -18.89 -1.95
N HIS A 154 -2.34 -18.54 -2.12
CA HIS A 154 -3.23 -19.23 -3.07
C HIS A 154 -2.73 -19.07 -4.51
N GLN A 155 -2.40 -17.85 -4.96
CA GLN A 155 -1.89 -17.61 -6.31
C GLN A 155 -0.55 -18.33 -6.54
N ILE A 156 0.34 -18.36 -5.57
CA ILE A 156 1.59 -19.14 -5.64
C ILE A 156 1.29 -20.63 -5.82
N SER A 157 0.30 -21.16 -5.09
CA SER A 157 -0.09 -22.57 -5.23
C SER A 157 -0.69 -22.88 -6.60
N CYS A 158 -1.42 -21.94 -7.20
CA CYS A 158 -1.88 -22.07 -8.60
C CYS A 158 -0.69 -22.19 -9.56
N ILE A 159 0.33 -21.34 -9.41
CA ILE A 159 1.55 -21.42 -10.24
C ILE A 159 2.26 -22.77 -10.05
N GLU A 160 2.40 -23.27 -8.82
CA GLU A 160 3.01 -24.57 -8.54
C GLU A 160 2.25 -25.73 -9.21
N ASN A 161 0.92 -25.71 -9.18
CA ASN A 161 0.10 -26.73 -9.83
C ASN A 161 0.34 -26.74 -11.36
N HIS A 162 0.31 -25.56 -11.99
CA HIS A 162 0.59 -25.47 -13.43
C HIS A 162 2.04 -25.87 -13.77
N LEU A 163 3.00 -25.55 -12.91
CA LEU A 163 4.39 -25.99 -13.07
C LEU A 163 4.51 -27.51 -13.01
N SER A 164 3.80 -28.16 -12.09
CA SER A 164 3.75 -29.63 -12.00
C SER A 164 3.23 -30.27 -13.28
N GLU A 165 2.18 -29.68 -13.89
CA GLU A 165 1.66 -30.17 -15.18
C GLU A 165 2.68 -29.99 -16.31
N ILE A 166 3.43 -28.87 -16.31
CA ILE A 166 4.52 -28.66 -17.27
C ILE A 166 5.63 -29.72 -17.09
N CYS A 167 5.99 -30.05 -15.85
CA CYS A 167 6.95 -31.11 -15.56
C CYS A 167 6.51 -32.48 -16.12
N ASN A 168 5.21 -32.80 -16.02
CA ASN A 168 4.65 -34.04 -16.56
C ASN A 168 4.65 -34.07 -18.11
N LEU A 169 4.48 -32.90 -18.75
CA LEU A 169 4.46 -32.78 -20.22
C LEU A 169 5.86 -32.73 -20.85
N SER A 170 6.86 -32.25 -20.12
CA SER A 170 8.20 -31.98 -20.65
C SER A 170 8.91 -33.22 -21.26
N PRO A 171 8.85 -34.43 -20.67
CA PRO A 171 9.45 -35.61 -21.28
C PRO A 171 8.81 -35.99 -22.62
N LYS A 172 7.47 -36.02 -22.68
CA LYS A 172 6.72 -36.39 -23.90
C LYS A 172 7.03 -35.45 -25.05
N ARG A 173 7.13 -34.16 -24.75
CA ARG A 173 7.48 -33.13 -25.73
C ARG A 173 8.84 -33.38 -26.37
N LYS A 174 9.86 -33.82 -25.62
CA LYS A 174 11.19 -34.15 -26.18
C LYS A 174 11.11 -35.26 -27.20
N GLU A 175 10.32 -36.31 -26.94
CA GLU A 175 10.06 -37.40 -27.87
C GLU A 175 9.32 -36.96 -29.12
N GLU A 176 8.23 -36.17 -28.97
CA GLU A 176 7.47 -35.62 -30.11
C GLU A 176 8.32 -34.75 -31.03
N ILE A 177 9.23 -33.93 -30.47
CA ILE A 177 10.15 -33.11 -31.26
C ILE A 177 11.11 -33.98 -32.05
N LYS A 178 11.67 -35.01 -31.40
CA LYS A 178 12.59 -35.95 -32.06
C LYS A 178 11.90 -36.68 -33.23
N GLU A 179 10.71 -37.23 -33.00
CA GLU A 179 9.91 -37.90 -34.04
C GLU A 179 9.56 -36.94 -35.19
N LYS A 180 9.12 -35.74 -34.89
CA LYS A 180 8.77 -34.75 -35.91
C LYS A 180 9.98 -34.34 -36.78
N LEU A 181 11.15 -34.17 -36.19
CA LEU A 181 12.36 -33.86 -36.93
C LEU A 181 12.80 -35.00 -37.80
N SER A 182 12.74 -36.25 -37.31
CA SER A 182 13.06 -37.46 -38.08
C SER A 182 12.09 -37.65 -39.24
N ASN A 183 10.78 -37.48 -39.04
CA ASN A 183 9.77 -37.62 -40.09
C ASN A 183 9.93 -36.56 -41.17
N ASN A 184 10.16 -35.30 -40.84
CA ASN A 184 10.35 -34.22 -41.81
C ASN A 184 11.60 -34.46 -42.67
N LEU A 185 12.65 -35.06 -42.11
CA LEU A 185 13.86 -35.40 -42.85
C LEU A 185 13.63 -36.59 -43.83
N ASN A 186 12.90 -37.60 -43.40
CA ASN A 186 12.54 -38.70 -44.24
C ASN A 186 11.68 -38.30 -45.47
N GLU A 187 10.83 -37.25 -45.30
CA GLU A 187 10.03 -36.71 -46.41
C GLU A 187 10.84 -35.95 -47.45
N LEU A 188 12.05 -35.49 -47.12
CA LEU A 188 12.89 -34.68 -48.04
C LEU A 188 13.73 -35.50 -49.02
N ASP A 189 13.73 -36.85 -48.91
CA ASP A 189 14.42 -37.80 -49.79
C ASP A 189 15.94 -37.47 -50.01
N ILE A 190 16.58 -36.94 -48.98
CA ILE A 190 17.98 -36.49 -49.01
C ILE A 190 18.82 -37.57 -48.28
N GLU A 191 19.98 -37.93 -48.84
CA GLU A 191 20.98 -38.70 -48.11
C GLU A 191 21.40 -37.96 -46.85
N ILE A 192 20.94 -38.49 -45.70
CA ILE A 192 21.18 -37.86 -44.41
C ILE A 192 22.57 -38.29 -43.90
N ASN A 193 23.45 -37.34 -43.68
CA ASN A 193 24.64 -37.56 -42.86
C ASN A 193 24.21 -37.73 -41.40
N ASN A 194 24.14 -38.95 -40.91
CA ASN A 194 23.65 -39.27 -39.55
C ASN A 194 24.38 -38.52 -38.44
N ASP A 195 25.70 -38.39 -38.53
CA ASP A 195 26.53 -37.72 -37.52
C ASP A 195 26.17 -36.22 -37.41
N ARG A 196 25.95 -35.55 -38.54
CA ARG A 196 25.54 -34.18 -38.60
C ARG A 196 24.10 -33.95 -38.10
N PHE A 197 23.22 -34.88 -38.42
CA PHE A 197 21.84 -34.87 -37.93
C PHE A 197 21.79 -35.01 -36.40
N GLU A 198 22.55 -35.93 -35.82
CA GLU A 198 22.61 -36.12 -34.38
C GLU A 198 23.15 -34.85 -33.68
N GLN A 199 24.18 -34.22 -34.24
CA GLN A 199 24.71 -32.94 -33.69
C GLN A 199 23.66 -31.81 -33.69
N GLU A 200 22.98 -31.63 -34.82
CA GLU A 200 21.91 -30.60 -34.92
C GLU A 200 20.72 -30.93 -34.01
N LEU A 201 20.36 -32.19 -33.87
CA LEU A 201 19.30 -32.65 -32.97
C LEU A 201 19.66 -32.33 -31.50
N ILE A 202 20.88 -32.64 -31.07
CA ILE A 202 21.36 -32.31 -29.73
C ILE A 202 21.30 -30.81 -29.50
N TYR A 203 21.79 -29.99 -30.44
CA TYR A 203 21.72 -28.53 -30.37
C TYR A 203 20.29 -28.00 -30.23
N TYR A 204 19.34 -28.53 -31.01
CA TYR A 204 17.92 -28.15 -30.92
C TYR A 204 17.29 -28.58 -29.59
N LEU A 205 17.59 -29.78 -29.08
CA LEU A 205 17.10 -30.26 -27.80
C LEU A 205 17.62 -29.43 -26.62
N GLU A 206 18.90 -29.03 -26.66
CA GLU A 206 19.48 -28.13 -25.67
C GLU A 206 18.84 -26.72 -25.71
N LYS A 207 18.67 -26.16 -26.92
CA LYS A 207 18.04 -24.84 -27.10
C LYS A 207 16.59 -24.80 -26.61
N LEU A 208 15.88 -25.92 -26.71
CA LEU A 208 14.49 -26.04 -26.29
C LEU A 208 14.37 -26.59 -24.86
N ASP A 209 15.46 -26.91 -24.19
CA ASP A 209 15.39 -27.42 -22.82
C ASP A 209 14.89 -26.33 -21.84
N ILE A 210 13.97 -26.72 -20.95
CA ILE A 210 13.33 -25.89 -19.95
C ILE A 210 13.61 -26.36 -18.51
N ASN A 211 14.46 -27.36 -18.33
CA ASN A 211 14.69 -27.94 -17.00
C ASN A 211 15.32 -26.94 -16.04
N GLU A 212 16.25 -26.11 -16.52
CA GLU A 212 16.89 -25.08 -15.70
C GLU A 212 15.85 -24.06 -15.20
N GLU A 213 14.97 -23.60 -16.09
CA GLU A 213 13.91 -22.65 -15.77
C GLU A 213 12.90 -23.24 -14.77
N ILE A 214 12.55 -24.53 -14.92
CA ILE A 214 11.69 -25.25 -13.96
C ILE A 214 12.32 -25.22 -12.57
N VAL A 215 13.58 -25.64 -12.43
CA VAL A 215 14.28 -25.69 -11.14
C VAL A 215 14.42 -24.30 -10.53
N ARG A 216 14.75 -23.28 -11.34
CA ARG A 216 14.83 -21.89 -10.88
C ARG A 216 13.47 -21.39 -10.40
N LEU A 217 12.40 -21.63 -11.17
CA LEU A 217 11.05 -21.24 -10.81
C LEU A 217 10.62 -21.89 -9.49
N GLU A 218 10.84 -23.19 -9.29
CA GLU A 218 10.57 -23.86 -8.02
C GLU A 218 11.30 -23.20 -6.84
N ASN A 219 12.59 -22.85 -7.02
CA ASN A 219 13.36 -22.18 -5.98
C ASN A 219 12.81 -20.80 -5.66
N HIS A 220 12.40 -20.01 -6.68
CA HIS A 220 11.80 -18.69 -6.47
C HIS A 220 10.44 -18.79 -5.77
N LEU A 221 9.60 -19.79 -6.09
CA LEU A 221 8.32 -20.02 -5.42
C LEU A 221 8.53 -20.39 -3.94
N LYS A 222 9.48 -21.26 -3.64
CA LYS A 222 9.86 -21.60 -2.25
C LYS A 222 10.38 -20.38 -1.50
N PHE A 223 11.24 -19.58 -2.14
CA PHE A 223 11.78 -18.37 -1.53
C PHE A 223 10.72 -17.31 -1.28
N PHE A 224 9.73 -17.20 -2.17
CA PHE A 224 8.57 -16.33 -1.97
C PHE A 224 7.77 -16.73 -0.72
N LYS A 225 7.42 -18.03 -0.60
CA LYS A 225 6.70 -18.57 0.58
C LYS A 225 7.46 -18.35 1.89
N THR A 226 8.78 -18.59 1.90
CA THR A 226 9.60 -18.36 3.11
C THR A 226 9.71 -16.88 3.46
N SER A 227 9.80 -16.01 2.45
CA SER A 227 9.86 -14.56 2.64
C SER A 227 8.55 -13.98 3.20
N ILE A 228 7.39 -14.51 2.80
CA ILE A 228 6.10 -14.15 3.41
C ILE A 228 6.09 -14.47 4.91
N LYS A 229 6.60 -15.63 5.31
CA LYS A 229 6.59 -16.10 6.69
C LYS A 229 7.68 -15.50 7.57
N SER A 230 8.66 -14.75 7.02
CA SER A 230 9.72 -14.12 7.81
C SER A 230 9.15 -13.13 8.85
N GLU A 231 9.94 -12.75 9.85
CA GLU A 231 9.54 -11.84 10.92
C GLU A 231 9.61 -10.37 10.52
N ASP A 232 10.22 -10.06 9.37
CA ASP A 232 10.32 -8.69 8.88
C ASP A 232 8.94 -8.06 8.68
N ILE A 233 8.78 -6.81 9.07
CA ILE A 233 7.53 -6.06 8.86
C ILE A 233 7.46 -5.53 7.42
N VAL A 234 8.59 -5.07 6.87
CA VAL A 234 8.66 -4.44 5.54
C VAL A 234 9.13 -5.46 4.51
N LYS A 235 8.20 -6.12 3.84
CA LYS A 235 8.47 -7.23 2.90
C LYS A 235 8.13 -6.91 1.44
N GLY A 236 7.26 -5.94 1.19
CA GLY A 236 6.69 -5.69 -0.13
C GLY A 236 7.73 -5.54 -1.23
N LYS A 237 8.84 -4.81 -0.97
CA LYS A 237 9.92 -4.64 -1.96
C LYS A 237 10.63 -5.96 -2.29
N LYS A 238 10.93 -6.78 -1.28
CA LYS A 238 11.59 -8.09 -1.47
C LYS A 238 10.70 -9.06 -2.24
N LEU A 239 9.42 -9.16 -1.87
CA LEU A 239 8.45 -10.00 -2.56
C LEU A 239 8.24 -9.56 -4.02
N ASN A 240 8.25 -8.25 -4.28
CA ASN A 240 8.16 -7.73 -5.63
C ASN A 240 9.39 -8.12 -6.49
N PHE A 241 10.59 -8.09 -5.95
CA PHE A 241 11.78 -8.59 -6.66
C PHE A 241 11.66 -10.10 -6.97
N ILE A 242 11.23 -10.91 -6.01
CA ILE A 242 11.05 -12.34 -6.23
C ILE A 242 9.98 -12.58 -7.31
N SER A 243 8.88 -11.83 -7.30
CA SER A 243 7.83 -11.94 -8.33
C SER A 243 8.33 -11.59 -9.74
N GLN A 244 9.30 -10.69 -9.87
CA GLN A 244 9.94 -10.39 -11.15
C GLN A 244 10.78 -11.57 -11.65
N GLU A 245 11.56 -12.21 -10.77
CA GLU A 245 12.32 -13.41 -11.15
C GLU A 245 11.39 -14.58 -11.51
N ILE A 246 10.32 -14.81 -10.76
CA ILE A 246 9.25 -15.75 -11.15
C ILE A 246 8.75 -15.48 -12.58
N GLY A 247 8.49 -14.20 -12.90
CA GLY A 247 8.05 -13.79 -14.22
C GLY A 247 9.07 -14.04 -15.32
N ARG A 248 10.36 -13.89 -15.04
CA ARG A 248 11.44 -14.21 -15.99
C ARG A 248 11.42 -15.69 -16.34
N GLU A 249 11.39 -16.56 -15.35
CA GLU A 249 11.39 -18.00 -15.59
C GLU A 249 10.14 -18.47 -16.34
N ILE A 250 8.94 -17.96 -15.96
CA ILE A 250 7.69 -18.25 -16.69
C ILE A 250 7.77 -17.81 -18.17
N ASN A 251 8.33 -16.64 -18.43
CA ASN A 251 8.50 -16.12 -19.78
C ASN A 251 9.48 -16.99 -20.59
N THR A 252 10.59 -17.41 -19.99
CA THR A 252 11.59 -18.26 -20.66
C THR A 252 11.02 -19.64 -20.95
N ILE A 253 10.29 -20.27 -20.02
CA ILE A 253 9.55 -21.50 -20.27
C ILE A 253 8.60 -21.32 -21.48
N GLY A 254 7.82 -20.23 -21.51
CA GLY A 254 6.90 -19.94 -22.59
C GLY A 254 7.59 -19.78 -23.95
N SER A 255 8.74 -19.11 -24.01
CA SER A 255 9.49 -18.90 -25.25
C SER A 255 10.19 -20.16 -25.77
N LYS A 256 10.72 -21.00 -24.87
CA LYS A 256 11.44 -22.24 -25.22
C LYS A 256 10.49 -23.42 -25.49
N ALA A 257 9.33 -23.46 -24.84
CA ALA A 257 8.53 -24.68 -24.79
C ALA A 257 7.88 -25.08 -26.13
N ASN A 258 7.62 -24.20 -27.06
CA ASN A 258 6.99 -24.46 -28.39
C ASN A 258 6.00 -25.65 -28.42
N HIS A 259 5.11 -25.74 -27.42
CA HIS A 259 4.14 -26.81 -27.23
C HIS A 259 2.82 -26.24 -26.72
N SER A 260 1.71 -26.53 -27.40
CA SER A 260 0.42 -25.87 -27.18
C SER A 260 -0.16 -26.03 -25.77
N LEU A 261 -0.03 -27.21 -25.18
CA LEU A 261 -0.51 -27.46 -23.81
C LEU A 261 0.34 -26.73 -22.77
N ILE A 262 1.66 -26.72 -22.95
CA ILE A 262 2.56 -25.95 -22.06
C ILE A 262 2.25 -24.45 -22.15
N GLN A 263 1.96 -23.93 -23.34
CA GLN A 263 1.58 -22.51 -23.51
C GLN A 263 0.31 -22.16 -22.74
N LYS A 264 -0.69 -23.05 -22.68
CA LYS A 264 -1.88 -22.83 -21.84
C LYS A 264 -1.52 -22.68 -20.37
N HIS A 265 -0.70 -23.58 -19.84
CA HIS A 265 -0.25 -23.47 -18.44
C HIS A 265 0.59 -22.22 -18.18
N VAL A 266 1.43 -21.81 -19.13
CA VAL A 266 2.19 -20.55 -19.05
C VAL A 266 1.27 -19.34 -18.96
N VAL A 267 0.16 -19.29 -19.73
CA VAL A 267 -0.81 -18.22 -19.68
C VAL A 267 -1.48 -18.13 -18.30
N GLU A 268 -1.92 -19.27 -17.75
CA GLU A 268 -2.53 -19.31 -16.40
C GLU A 268 -1.53 -18.90 -15.29
N MET A 269 -0.26 -19.32 -15.42
CA MET A 269 0.78 -18.85 -14.50
C MET A 269 1.01 -17.35 -14.57
N LYS A 270 0.97 -16.77 -15.79
CA LYS A 270 1.10 -15.31 -15.96
C LYS A 270 -0.08 -14.56 -15.35
N ASP A 271 -1.31 -15.04 -15.52
CA ASP A 271 -2.49 -14.45 -14.90
C ASP A 271 -2.38 -14.44 -13.36
N SER A 272 -2.01 -15.59 -12.78
CA SER A 272 -1.77 -15.69 -11.34
C SER A 272 -0.65 -14.77 -10.86
N LEU A 273 0.42 -14.63 -11.64
CA LEU A 273 1.54 -13.72 -11.33
C LEU A 273 1.15 -12.25 -11.38
N GLU A 274 0.32 -11.84 -12.34
CA GLU A 274 -0.17 -10.45 -12.41
C GLU A 274 -1.05 -10.13 -11.19
N LYS A 275 -1.93 -11.04 -10.76
CA LYS A 275 -2.68 -10.90 -9.51
C LYS A 275 -1.76 -10.72 -8.30
N ILE A 276 -0.67 -11.52 -8.22
CA ILE A 276 0.34 -11.37 -7.17
C ILE A 276 0.95 -9.95 -7.21
N LYS A 277 1.38 -9.47 -8.37
CA LYS A 277 2.00 -8.15 -8.51
C LYS A 277 1.06 -7.01 -8.09
N GLU A 278 -0.21 -7.09 -8.45
CA GLU A 278 -1.23 -6.12 -8.04
C GLU A 278 -1.39 -6.10 -6.51
N GLN A 279 -1.50 -7.25 -5.87
CA GLN A 279 -1.62 -7.34 -4.41
C GLN A 279 -0.36 -6.88 -3.68
N LEU A 280 0.82 -7.13 -4.24
CA LEU A 280 2.09 -6.70 -3.65
C LEU A 280 2.24 -5.16 -3.56
N LEU A 281 1.48 -4.41 -4.35
CA LEU A 281 1.42 -2.94 -4.22
C LEU A 281 0.86 -2.50 -2.87
N ASN A 282 0.04 -3.33 -2.23
CA ASN A 282 -0.60 -3.06 -0.94
C ASN A 282 0.16 -3.67 0.25
N VAL A 283 1.24 -4.41 0.02
CA VAL A 283 2.06 -5.03 1.07
C VAL A 283 3.13 -4.04 1.56
N LEU A 284 3.20 -3.89 2.90
CA LEU A 284 4.16 -3.00 3.57
C LEU A 284 5.61 -3.48 3.41
#